data_9fe496bdeb4c6d8de3b8bb60d907b5d9
#
_entry.id   9fe496bdeb4c6d8de3b8bb60d907b5d9
#
_cell.length_a   1.000
_cell.length_b   1.000
_cell.length_c   1.000
_cell.angle_alpha   90.00
_cell.angle_beta   90.00
_cell.angle_gamma   90.00
#
_symmetry.space_group_name_H-M   'P 1'
#
loop_
_entity.id
_entity.type
_entity.pdbx_description
1 polymer ?
#
loop_
_entity_poly.entity_id
_entity_poly.type
_entity_poly.pdbx_seq_one_letter_code
_entity_poly.pdbx_strand_id
1 'polypeptide(L)'
;MPPSSICQEPTNLHDLCCVLPFDSLVARFPFFPIASSSVPLNSTYLYRRSPSLAALPGRTSSSLSSKLNRLWSEFNRFSRIHCERRASIGFASLGVSGGEIRLDDEGPSVVEEDGAPVNGVVECERSKKVLILMSDTGGGHRASAEAIKAAFNQEFGEEYQVFVTDLWTDHTPWPFNQLPRSYNFLVKHGALWKMTYYGSAPRLVHQPHFAATSTLIAREVAKGLMKYQPDIIISVHPLMQHVPLRILRAKGLLKKIIFTTVVTDLSTCHPTWFHRLVTRCYCPSTEVAKRALKAGLQPSQIKVYGLPVRPSFVKPIRPKVELRRDLGMDEDLPAVLLMGGGEGMGPIEATARALGDSLYSENLGEPIGQILIICGRNRKLANRLQSIDWKVPVQVKGFVTKMEECMGACDCIITKAGPGTIAEAMIRGLPIILNDYIAGQEVGNVPFVVDNGCGKFSKSPKEIAKIVAEWFGPKSDEFRAMSQNALKLAHPDAVFKIVHDLHELVRERSLVPQYSCAA
;
A
#
# COMPACT_ATOMS: atom_id res chain seq x y z
N MET A 1 -48.04 16.50 38.63
CA MET A 1 -46.98 17.50 38.35
C MET A 1 -45.79 17.19 39.22
N PRO A 2 -44.66 16.81 38.64
CA PRO A 2 -43.35 17.17 39.14
C PRO A 2 -42.47 17.72 38.00
N PRO A 3 -41.41 18.49 38.30
CA PRO A 3 -40.71 19.29 37.33
C PRO A 3 -39.54 18.53 36.65
N SER A 4 -39.28 18.95 35.43
CA SER A 4 -38.21 18.58 34.55
C SER A 4 -36.82 18.87 35.12
N SER A 5 -35.93 17.86 35.12
CA SER A 5 -34.50 18.03 35.38
C SER A 5 -33.76 18.20 34.06
N ILE A 6 -33.11 19.36 33.92
CA ILE A 6 -32.21 19.74 32.86
C ILE A 6 -30.85 19.11 33.15
N CYS A 7 -30.36 18.21 32.29
CA CYS A 7 -28.96 17.75 32.27
C CYS A 7 -28.11 18.78 31.57
N GLN A 8 -27.21 19.44 32.30
CA GLN A 8 -26.16 20.26 31.78
C GLN A 8 -25.01 19.37 31.26
N GLU A 9 -24.61 19.59 30.00
CA GLU A 9 -23.40 19.02 29.40
C GLU A 9 -22.15 19.73 29.98
N PRO A 10 -21.01 19.00 30.12
CA PRO A 10 -19.75 19.63 30.56
C PRO A 10 -19.09 20.36 29.41
N THR A 11 -18.75 21.60 29.69
CA THR A 11 -18.08 22.55 28.83
C THR A 11 -16.68 22.10 28.38
N ASN A 12 -16.39 22.35 27.11
CA ASN A 12 -15.17 22.05 26.37
C ASN A 12 -13.89 22.62 26.99
N LEU A 13 -12.91 21.76 27.14
CA LEU A 13 -11.50 22.07 27.44
C LEU A 13 -10.72 22.49 26.16
N HIS A 14 -11.29 23.34 25.32
CA HIS A 14 -10.73 23.66 23.99
C HIS A 14 -10.16 25.06 23.85
N ASP A 15 -10.23 25.93 24.87
CA ASP A 15 -9.87 27.35 24.73
C ASP A 15 -8.53 27.77 25.38
N LEU A 16 -7.62 26.84 25.69
CA LEU A 16 -6.35 27.19 26.37
C LEU A 16 -5.09 26.88 25.53
N CYS A 17 -5.12 27.07 24.23
CA CYS A 17 -3.92 26.92 23.39
C CYS A 17 -3.70 28.07 22.39
N CYS A 18 -3.98 29.27 22.78
CA CYS A 18 -3.52 30.46 22.05
C CYS A 18 -2.78 31.37 23.04
N VAL A 19 -1.48 31.34 23.00
CA VAL A 19 -0.47 32.36 23.34
C VAL A 19 0.77 31.69 23.94
N LEU A 20 1.75 31.39 23.11
CA LEU A 20 3.18 31.36 23.46
C LEU A 20 4.04 31.66 22.21
N PRO A 21 5.14 32.41 22.30
CA PRO A 21 5.90 32.89 21.14
C PRO A 21 6.79 31.82 20.50
N PHE A 22 6.98 31.97 19.19
CA PHE A 22 7.42 31.00 18.20
C PHE A 22 8.91 30.58 18.25
N ASP A 23 9.78 31.25 18.98
CA ASP A 23 11.23 31.12 18.80
C ASP A 23 11.98 30.11 19.70
N SER A 24 11.29 29.41 20.60
CA SER A 24 11.95 28.48 21.53
C SER A 24 11.68 26.98 21.29
N LEU A 25 10.88 26.60 20.26
CA LEU A 25 10.38 25.23 20.05
C LEU A 25 11.13 24.42 18.99
N VAL A 26 12.06 25.03 18.26
CA VAL A 26 12.75 24.35 17.13
C VAL A 26 13.96 23.51 17.57
N ALA A 27 14.45 23.66 18.77
CA ALA A 27 15.76 23.12 19.19
C ALA A 27 15.72 21.76 19.93
N ARG A 28 14.55 21.21 20.33
CA ARG A 28 14.50 19.97 21.15
C ARG A 28 13.30 19.10 20.88
N PHE A 29 13.32 18.34 19.78
CA PHE A 29 12.52 17.12 19.69
C PHE A 29 13.37 15.94 19.26
N PRO A 30 13.75 15.04 20.19
CA PRO A 30 14.16 13.69 19.82
C PRO A 30 12.92 12.89 19.43
N PHE A 31 13.00 12.12 18.38
CA PHE A 31 11.93 11.31 17.76
C PHE A 31 11.42 10.15 18.62
N PHE A 32 11.80 10.05 19.91
CA PHE A 32 11.35 8.98 20.82
C PHE A 32 11.24 9.49 22.26
N PRO A 33 10.07 9.36 22.93
CA PRO A 33 10.01 9.44 24.38
C PRO A 33 10.39 8.06 24.97
N ILE A 34 11.46 8.03 25.79
CA ILE A 34 11.73 6.94 26.71
C ILE A 34 10.79 7.16 27.91
N ALA A 35 9.75 6.37 28.01
CA ALA A 35 8.91 6.32 29.20
C ALA A 35 9.48 5.27 30.16
N SER A 36 10.13 5.73 31.24
CA SER A 36 10.28 4.96 32.47
C SER A 36 9.04 5.20 33.34
N SER A 37 8.18 4.23 33.47
CA SER A 37 7.15 4.23 34.51
C SER A 37 7.10 2.87 35.18
N SER A 38 7.55 2.84 36.41
CA SER A 38 7.29 1.82 37.40
C SER A 38 5.83 1.88 37.84
N VAL A 39 5.07 0.82 37.65
CA VAL A 39 3.75 0.61 38.27
C VAL A 39 3.75 -0.78 38.90
N PRO A 40 3.34 -0.93 40.16
CA PRO A 40 3.32 -2.23 40.86
C PRO A 40 2.14 -3.07 40.40
N LEU A 41 2.40 -4.31 40.04
CA LEU A 41 1.39 -5.34 39.82
C LEU A 41 1.14 -6.12 41.09
N ASN A 42 -0.06 -5.98 41.64
CA ASN A 42 -0.64 -6.93 42.56
C ASN A 42 -1.66 -7.78 41.79
N SER A 43 -1.41 -9.04 41.65
CA SER A 43 -2.42 -10.10 41.80
C SER A 43 -1.81 -11.49 41.61
N THR A 44 -2.01 -12.28 42.61
CA THR A 44 -1.78 -13.70 42.82
C THR A 44 -2.42 -14.58 41.75
N TYR A 45 -1.63 -15.60 41.25
CA TYR A 45 -2.03 -17.00 41.13
C TYR A 45 -0.82 -17.93 40.81
N LEU A 46 -0.45 -18.74 41.80
CA LEU A 46 0.02 -20.12 41.84
C LEU A 46 1.01 -20.72 40.80
N TYR A 47 2.25 -20.85 41.23
CA TYR A 47 3.09 -22.04 41.45
C TYR A 47 3.24 -23.06 40.31
N ARG A 48 4.46 -23.07 39.71
CA ARG A 48 5.27 -24.31 39.56
C ARG A 48 6.77 -23.97 39.51
N ARG A 49 7.55 -24.69 40.34
CA ARG A 49 9.00 -24.58 40.51
C ARG A 49 9.77 -25.11 39.32
N SER A 50 10.85 -24.46 38.96
CA SER A 50 12.07 -25.04 38.37
C SER A 50 13.26 -24.09 38.52
N PRO A 51 14.52 -24.57 38.35
CA PRO A 51 15.57 -24.31 39.35
C PRO A 51 16.47 -23.11 39.03
N SER A 52 17.27 -22.77 40.06
CA SER A 52 18.29 -21.74 40.13
C SER A 52 19.20 -21.60 38.90
N LEU A 53 19.30 -20.36 38.36
CA LEU A 53 20.39 -19.97 37.49
C LEU A 53 21.25 -18.93 38.19
N ALA A 54 22.54 -19.26 38.21
CA ALA A 54 23.63 -18.50 38.80
C ALA A 54 23.77 -17.11 38.17
N ALA A 55 24.21 -16.16 38.97
CA ALA A 55 24.51 -14.80 38.64
C ALA A 55 25.54 -14.70 37.51
N LEU A 56 25.21 -13.95 36.44
CA LEU A 56 26.15 -13.46 35.45
C LEU A 56 26.36 -11.95 35.62
N PRO A 57 27.59 -11.45 35.45
CA PRO A 57 27.96 -10.08 35.76
C PRO A 57 27.44 -9.09 34.76
N GLY A 58 27.12 -7.86 35.24
CA GLY A 58 26.57 -6.76 34.52
C GLY A 58 27.35 -6.41 33.25
N ARG A 59 26.66 -6.41 32.12
CA ARG A 59 27.11 -5.79 30.87
C ARG A 59 26.48 -4.41 30.74
N THR A 60 27.33 -3.43 30.69
CA THR A 60 27.11 -1.98 30.68
C THR A 60 26.18 -1.52 29.55
N SER A 61 25.31 -0.56 29.87
CA SER A 61 24.35 0.15 29.01
C SER A 61 24.97 0.97 27.86
N SER A 62 26.28 0.96 27.68
CA SER A 62 27.02 1.72 26.66
C SER A 62 26.91 1.16 25.23
N SER A 63 26.52 -0.11 25.05
CA SER A 63 26.52 -0.74 23.73
C SER A 63 25.26 -0.43 22.88
N LEU A 64 24.14 -0.11 23.50
CA LEU A 64 22.89 0.24 22.79
C LEU A 64 22.94 1.67 22.25
N SER A 65 23.48 2.61 23.02
CA SER A 65 23.62 4.01 22.59
C SER A 65 24.61 4.13 21.43
N SER A 66 25.72 3.42 21.47
CA SER A 66 26.71 3.44 20.36
C SER A 66 26.16 2.82 19.06
N LYS A 67 25.35 1.75 19.16
CA LYS A 67 24.68 1.17 17.98
C LYS A 67 23.61 2.09 17.40
N LEU A 68 22.83 2.78 18.22
CA LEU A 68 21.85 3.76 17.77
C LEU A 68 22.51 4.98 17.13
N ASN A 69 23.60 5.50 17.69
CA ASN A 69 24.36 6.60 17.12
C ASN A 69 25.01 6.21 15.78
N ARG A 70 25.48 4.98 15.63
CA ARG A 70 26.01 4.47 14.37
C ARG A 70 24.93 4.37 13.30
N LEU A 71 23.76 3.82 13.64
CA LEU A 71 22.60 3.74 12.74
C LEU A 71 22.11 5.13 12.32
N TRP A 72 22.11 6.09 13.23
CA TRP A 72 21.76 7.48 12.95
C TRP A 72 22.77 8.16 12.02
N SER A 73 24.07 7.90 12.20
CA SER A 73 25.11 8.41 11.31
C SER A 73 25.02 7.79 9.90
N GLU A 74 24.69 6.50 9.79
CA GLU A 74 24.47 5.82 8.52
C GLU A 74 23.22 6.37 7.79
N PHE A 75 22.14 6.65 8.50
CA PHE A 75 20.95 7.30 7.96
C PHE A 75 21.24 8.69 7.41
N ASN A 76 21.96 9.52 8.16
CA ASN A 76 22.34 10.86 7.73
C ASN A 76 23.29 10.83 6.52
N ARG A 77 24.23 9.88 6.48
CA ARG A 77 25.14 9.68 5.34
C ARG A 77 24.37 9.23 4.10
N PHE A 78 23.45 8.31 4.25
CA PHE A 78 22.57 7.84 3.17
C PHE A 78 21.71 8.98 2.60
N SER A 79 21.17 9.83 3.46
CA SER A 79 20.36 10.99 3.06
C SER A 79 21.17 12.04 2.30
N ARG A 80 22.42 12.31 2.69
CA ARG A 80 23.31 13.28 2.03
C ARG A 80 23.74 12.81 0.64
N ILE A 81 24.19 11.58 0.51
CA ILE A 81 24.67 11.01 -0.78
C ILE A 81 23.58 11.05 -1.86
N HIS A 82 22.30 10.94 -1.47
CA HIS A 82 21.19 11.00 -2.41
C HIS A 82 20.70 12.42 -2.71
N CYS A 83 20.98 13.39 -1.84
CA CYS A 83 20.72 14.80 -2.10
C CYS A 83 21.68 15.37 -3.14
N GLU A 84 22.96 15.02 -3.06
CA GLU A 84 24.01 15.46 -4.02
C GLU A 84 23.80 14.90 -5.43
N ARG A 85 23.29 13.65 -5.57
CA ARG A 85 22.98 13.07 -6.88
C ARG A 85 21.79 13.71 -7.60
N ARG A 86 20.87 14.38 -6.91
CA ARG A 86 19.77 15.15 -7.54
C ARG A 86 20.20 16.55 -7.98
N ALA A 87 21.18 17.14 -7.35
CA ALA A 87 21.71 18.46 -7.73
C ALA A 87 22.54 18.41 -9.04
N SER A 88 23.10 17.24 -9.39
CA SER A 88 23.94 17.08 -10.59
C SER A 88 23.22 16.68 -11.88
N ILE A 89 21.88 16.50 -11.85
CA ILE A 89 21.08 16.15 -13.04
C ILE A 89 20.23 17.30 -13.59
N GLY A 90 20.31 18.47 -13.00
CA GLY A 90 19.45 19.61 -13.29
C GLY A 90 20.14 20.84 -13.89
N PHE A 91 20.99 20.70 -14.93
CA PHE A 91 21.34 21.83 -15.79
C PHE A 91 21.85 21.32 -17.15
N ALA A 92 20.88 21.08 -18.06
CA ALA A 92 21.15 21.15 -19.49
C ALA A 92 20.10 22.08 -20.07
N SER A 93 20.50 23.32 -20.27
CA SER A 93 19.75 24.39 -20.92
C SER A 93 19.54 24.04 -22.38
N LEU A 94 18.28 24.06 -22.82
CA LEU A 94 17.93 24.28 -24.22
C LEU A 94 17.30 25.64 -24.34
N GLY A 95 18.05 26.57 -24.92
CA GLY A 95 17.55 27.88 -25.29
C GLY A 95 16.56 27.75 -26.44
N VAL A 96 15.44 28.42 -26.30
CA VAL A 96 14.56 28.80 -27.44
C VAL A 96 14.29 30.26 -27.33
N SER A 97 14.61 30.97 -28.40
CA SER A 97 14.51 32.41 -28.64
C SER A 97 13.08 32.93 -28.54
N GLY A 98 12.98 34.14 -28.01
CA GLY A 98 11.74 34.92 -27.95
C GLY A 98 11.21 35.27 -29.33
N GLY A 99 9.89 35.22 -29.46
CA GLY A 99 9.10 35.83 -30.51
C GLY A 99 7.96 36.60 -29.86
N GLU A 100 8.07 37.91 -29.84
CA GLU A 100 6.96 38.82 -29.51
C GLU A 100 5.85 38.66 -30.56
N ILE A 101 4.63 38.46 -30.09
CA ILE A 101 3.43 38.61 -30.92
C ILE A 101 2.63 39.76 -30.32
N ARG A 102 2.52 40.82 -31.15
CA ARG A 102 1.66 41.99 -30.95
C ARG A 102 0.20 41.59 -30.99
N LEU A 103 -0.57 42.16 -30.09
CA LEU A 103 -2.01 42.17 -30.08
C LEU A 103 -2.45 43.32 -31.02
N ASP A 104 -3.14 43.01 -32.09
CA ASP A 104 -3.95 43.98 -32.84
C ASP A 104 -5.42 43.75 -32.50
N ASP A 105 -6.03 44.85 -32.09
CA ASP A 105 -7.40 45.05 -31.68
C ASP A 105 -8.21 45.41 -32.93
N GLU A 106 -9.12 44.55 -33.36
CA GLU A 106 -10.24 44.96 -34.21
C GLU A 106 -11.48 44.07 -33.94
N GLY A 107 -12.51 44.70 -33.37
CA GLY A 107 -13.83 44.10 -33.20
C GLY A 107 -14.68 44.19 -34.48
N PRO A 108 -15.60 43.29 -34.67
CA PRO A 108 -16.73 43.52 -35.54
C PRO A 108 -18.05 43.69 -34.79
N SER A 109 -18.78 44.63 -35.33
CA SER A 109 -20.12 45.13 -35.04
C SER A 109 -21.21 44.05 -34.86
N VAL A 110 -22.11 44.39 -33.94
CA VAL A 110 -23.38 43.75 -33.63
C VAL A 110 -24.32 43.78 -34.84
N VAL A 111 -24.89 42.62 -35.17
CA VAL A 111 -26.15 42.49 -35.90
C VAL A 111 -27.10 41.70 -35.02
N GLU A 112 -28.16 42.33 -34.57
CA GLU A 112 -29.31 41.73 -33.93
C GLU A 112 -30.13 40.95 -34.96
N GLU A 113 -30.33 39.66 -34.76
CA GLU A 113 -31.42 38.91 -35.36
C GLU A 113 -32.23 38.21 -34.30
N ASP A 114 -33.49 38.54 -34.23
CA ASP A 114 -34.53 37.91 -33.43
C ASP A 114 -34.71 36.44 -33.82
N GLY A 115 -34.44 35.53 -32.87
CA GLY A 115 -34.70 34.11 -33.02
C GLY A 115 -35.09 33.47 -31.68
N ALA A 116 -36.27 32.88 -31.64
CA ALA A 116 -36.98 32.30 -30.51
C ALA A 116 -36.09 31.37 -29.61
N PRO A 117 -36.42 31.20 -28.33
CA PRO A 117 -35.61 30.42 -27.39
C PRO A 117 -35.72 28.92 -27.70
N VAL A 118 -34.66 28.33 -28.20
CA VAL A 118 -34.48 26.88 -28.19
C VAL A 118 -34.06 26.47 -26.78
N ASN A 119 -35.02 26.04 -25.98
CA ASN A 119 -34.75 25.33 -24.73
C ASN A 119 -34.03 24.02 -25.04
N GLY A 120 -32.81 23.89 -24.59
CA GLY A 120 -32.03 22.68 -24.70
C GLY A 120 -30.52 22.91 -24.53
N VAL A 121 -30.12 23.74 -23.54
CA VAL A 121 -28.73 23.68 -23.07
C VAL A 121 -28.59 22.37 -22.32
N VAL A 122 -28.12 21.34 -23.02
CA VAL A 122 -27.51 20.18 -22.38
C VAL A 122 -26.27 20.74 -21.68
N GLU A 123 -26.38 21.05 -20.38
CA GLU A 123 -25.22 21.31 -19.54
C GLU A 123 -24.31 20.09 -19.68
N CYS A 124 -23.23 20.28 -20.42
CA CYS A 124 -22.17 19.29 -20.51
C CYS A 124 -21.65 19.10 -19.08
N GLU A 125 -22.09 18.03 -18.42
CA GLU A 125 -21.78 17.78 -17.01
C GLU A 125 -20.26 17.71 -16.89
N ARG A 126 -19.67 18.62 -16.11
CA ARG A 126 -18.22 18.69 -15.91
C ARG A 126 -17.68 17.34 -15.42
N SER A 127 -16.68 16.82 -16.10
CA SER A 127 -15.93 15.64 -15.66
C SER A 127 -15.55 15.73 -14.18
N LYS A 128 -15.89 14.71 -13.39
CA LYS A 128 -15.61 14.62 -11.96
C LYS A 128 -14.13 14.31 -11.72
N LYS A 129 -13.50 14.95 -10.74
CA LYS A 129 -12.07 14.81 -10.45
C LYS A 129 -11.83 13.90 -9.28
N VAL A 130 -11.11 12.82 -9.51
CA VAL A 130 -10.70 11.83 -8.49
C VAL A 130 -9.22 12.01 -8.16
N LEU A 131 -8.88 12.19 -6.89
CA LEU A 131 -7.51 12.27 -6.41
C LEU A 131 -7.18 11.06 -5.55
N ILE A 132 -6.27 10.21 -6.02
CA ILE A 132 -5.78 9.04 -5.28
C ILE A 132 -4.49 9.39 -4.56
N LEU A 133 -4.51 9.31 -3.23
CA LEU A 133 -3.38 9.58 -2.36
C LEU A 133 -2.66 8.28 -2.01
N MET A 134 -1.40 8.18 -2.38
CA MET A 134 -0.54 7.04 -2.08
C MET A 134 0.85 7.49 -1.61
N SER A 135 1.72 6.55 -1.25
CA SER A 135 3.15 6.77 -1.09
C SER A 135 3.94 5.59 -1.66
N ASP A 136 5.11 5.87 -2.24
CA ASP A 136 6.01 4.86 -2.81
C ASP A 136 6.79 4.07 -1.74
N THR A 137 6.08 3.66 -0.70
CA THR A 137 6.59 2.78 0.35
C THR A 137 6.33 1.31 -0.03
N GLY A 138 7.21 0.73 -0.86
CA GLY A 138 7.18 -0.70 -1.19
C GLY A 138 6.37 -1.12 -2.43
N GLY A 139 5.83 -0.21 -3.22
CA GLY A 139 5.20 -0.50 -4.53
C GLY A 139 3.77 -1.05 -4.51
N GLY A 140 3.30 -1.66 -3.41
CA GLY A 140 1.93 -2.20 -3.31
C GLY A 140 0.84 -1.12 -3.37
N HIS A 141 1.04 -0.01 -2.68
CA HIS A 141 0.11 1.12 -2.66
C HIS A 141 -0.05 1.76 -4.04
N ARG A 142 1.07 1.91 -4.78
CA ARG A 142 1.03 2.40 -6.17
C ARG A 142 0.27 1.43 -7.08
N ALA A 143 0.51 0.12 -6.97
CA ALA A 143 -0.21 -0.88 -7.75
C ALA A 143 -1.73 -0.80 -7.53
N SER A 144 -2.17 -0.63 -6.29
CA SER A 144 -3.59 -0.46 -5.96
C SER A 144 -4.15 0.87 -6.47
N ALA A 145 -3.39 1.96 -6.39
CA ALA A 145 -3.79 3.26 -6.94
C ALA A 145 -3.99 3.20 -8.47
N GLU A 146 -3.02 2.61 -9.18
CA GLU A 146 -3.11 2.44 -10.63
C GLU A 146 -4.22 1.46 -11.04
N ALA A 147 -4.50 0.43 -10.23
CA ALA A 147 -5.62 -0.48 -10.45
C ALA A 147 -6.97 0.25 -10.38
N ILE A 148 -7.16 1.10 -9.36
CA ILE A 148 -8.38 1.90 -9.19
C ILE A 148 -8.53 2.90 -10.34
N LYS A 149 -7.42 3.59 -10.73
CA LYS A 149 -7.41 4.48 -11.88
C LYS A 149 -7.81 3.77 -13.17
N ALA A 150 -7.22 2.60 -13.43
CA ALA A 150 -7.54 1.80 -14.62
C ALA A 150 -9.00 1.34 -14.64
N ALA A 151 -9.56 0.98 -13.48
CA ALA A 151 -10.97 0.59 -13.36
C ALA A 151 -11.92 1.78 -13.63
N PHE A 152 -11.63 2.98 -13.10
CA PHE A 152 -12.41 4.18 -13.43
C PHE A 152 -12.40 4.48 -14.94
N ASN A 153 -11.22 4.43 -15.56
CA ASN A 153 -11.11 4.68 -17.00
C ASN A 153 -11.83 3.62 -17.84
N GLN A 154 -11.86 2.36 -17.39
CA GLN A 154 -12.53 1.28 -18.09
C GLN A 154 -14.06 1.37 -17.96
N GLU A 155 -14.58 1.68 -16.77
CA GLU A 155 -16.03 1.65 -16.49
C GLU A 155 -16.75 2.94 -16.88
N PHE A 156 -16.06 4.09 -16.72
CA PHE A 156 -16.71 5.41 -16.85
C PHE A 156 -16.04 6.34 -17.88
N GLY A 157 -14.95 5.90 -18.51
CA GLY A 157 -14.25 6.65 -19.54
C GLY A 157 -13.88 8.07 -19.08
N GLU A 158 -14.34 9.09 -19.83
CA GLU A 158 -14.03 10.50 -19.59
C GLU A 158 -14.91 11.18 -18.54
N GLU A 159 -15.90 10.49 -17.98
CA GLU A 159 -16.72 11.02 -16.90
C GLU A 159 -15.88 11.37 -15.67
N TYR A 160 -14.76 10.64 -15.48
CA TYR A 160 -13.83 10.84 -14.37
C TYR A 160 -12.43 11.18 -14.83
N GLN A 161 -11.88 12.27 -14.33
CA GLN A 161 -10.46 12.60 -14.44
C GLN A 161 -9.70 12.13 -13.21
N VAL A 162 -8.88 11.08 -13.33
CA VAL A 162 -8.23 10.42 -12.20
C VAL A 162 -6.74 10.78 -12.09
N PHE A 163 -6.37 11.39 -10.96
CA PHE A 163 -5.01 11.77 -10.60
C PHE A 163 -4.47 10.84 -9.51
N VAL A 164 -3.20 10.44 -9.62
CA VAL A 164 -2.47 9.67 -8.59
C VAL A 164 -1.28 10.50 -8.13
N THR A 165 -1.13 10.72 -6.81
CA THR A 165 -0.02 11.51 -6.27
C THR A 165 0.55 10.88 -5.00
N ASP A 166 1.87 10.98 -4.82
CA ASP A 166 2.53 10.78 -3.53
C ASP A 166 2.49 12.11 -2.76
N LEU A 167 1.43 12.27 -1.94
CA LEU A 167 1.14 13.51 -1.24
C LEU A 167 2.34 14.01 -0.41
N TRP A 168 3.05 13.10 0.25
CA TRP A 168 4.19 13.49 1.09
C TRP A 168 5.40 13.89 0.25
N THR A 169 5.76 13.10 -0.75
CA THR A 169 6.94 13.36 -1.58
C THR A 169 6.75 14.61 -2.45
N ASP A 170 5.56 14.79 -3.02
CA ASP A 170 5.31 15.83 -4.03
C ASP A 170 4.87 17.18 -3.43
N HIS A 171 4.25 17.15 -2.24
CA HIS A 171 3.54 18.32 -1.70
C HIS A 171 3.92 18.68 -0.25
N THR A 172 5.01 18.14 0.30
CA THR A 172 5.48 18.54 1.63
C THR A 172 6.96 18.93 1.64
N PRO A 173 7.37 19.82 2.56
CA PRO A 173 8.78 20.21 2.69
C PRO A 173 9.60 19.12 3.37
N TRP A 174 10.92 19.25 3.32
CA TRP A 174 11.82 18.45 4.15
C TRP A 174 11.51 18.70 5.65
N PRO A 175 11.52 17.68 6.54
CA PRO A 175 11.89 16.26 6.28
C PRO A 175 10.73 15.37 5.84
N PHE A 176 9.50 15.85 5.75
CA PHE A 176 8.30 15.05 5.49
C PHE A 176 8.27 14.39 4.10
N ASN A 177 8.91 15.02 3.11
CA ASN A 177 9.04 14.46 1.75
C ASN A 177 10.00 13.27 1.64
N GLN A 178 10.65 12.86 2.74
CA GLN A 178 11.57 11.72 2.78
C GLN A 178 10.90 10.42 3.25
N LEU A 179 9.57 10.37 3.36
CA LEU A 179 8.84 9.22 3.88
C LEU A 179 9.21 7.88 3.19
N PRO A 180 9.25 7.77 1.84
CA PRO A 180 9.62 6.51 1.20
C PRO A 180 11.06 6.06 1.52
N ARG A 181 11.98 7.01 1.64
CA ARG A 181 13.39 6.71 2.00
C ARG A 181 13.51 6.24 3.45
N SER A 182 12.81 6.93 4.37
CA SER A 182 12.77 6.55 5.78
C SER A 182 12.18 5.16 5.97
N TYR A 183 11.10 4.85 5.26
CA TYR A 183 10.48 3.54 5.24
C TYR A 183 11.46 2.45 4.74
N ASN A 184 12.09 2.67 3.59
CA ASN A 184 13.06 1.72 3.02
C ASN A 184 14.26 1.48 3.95
N PHE A 185 14.72 2.49 4.67
CA PHE A 185 15.75 2.35 5.69
C PHE A 185 15.25 1.50 6.87
N LEU A 186 14.09 1.82 7.41
CA LEU A 186 13.51 1.10 8.57
C LEU A 186 13.24 -0.36 8.27
N VAL A 187 12.67 -0.69 7.11
CA VAL A 187 12.37 -2.08 6.72
C VAL A 187 13.63 -2.93 6.57
N LYS A 188 14.74 -2.34 6.09
CA LYS A 188 16.05 -3.01 6.07
C LYS A 188 16.60 -3.33 7.47
N HIS A 189 16.14 -2.58 8.48
CA HIS A 189 16.53 -2.76 9.89
C HIS A 189 15.31 -3.29 10.69
N GLY A 190 14.97 -4.56 10.50
CA GLY A 190 13.73 -5.17 10.99
C GLY A 190 13.39 -4.91 12.47
N ALA A 191 14.40 -4.80 13.36
CA ALA A 191 14.18 -4.46 14.78
C ALA A 191 13.67 -3.02 14.95
N LEU A 192 14.24 -2.05 14.21
CA LEU A 192 13.79 -0.64 14.23
C LEU A 192 12.41 -0.51 13.61
N TRP A 193 12.16 -1.21 12.51
CA TRP A 193 10.84 -1.22 11.89
C TRP A 193 9.77 -1.76 12.85
N LYS A 194 10.06 -2.90 13.52
CA LYS A 194 9.14 -3.48 14.51
C LYS A 194 8.82 -2.51 15.64
N MET A 195 9.83 -1.84 16.19
CA MET A 195 9.67 -0.83 17.23
C MET A 195 8.84 0.36 16.73
N THR A 196 9.10 0.88 15.54
CA THR A 196 8.35 1.99 14.94
C THR A 196 6.89 1.58 14.68
N TYR A 197 6.65 0.41 14.08
CA TYR A 197 5.33 -0.07 13.74
C TYR A 197 4.44 -0.25 14.97
N TYR A 198 4.91 -0.98 15.98
CA TYR A 198 4.12 -1.22 17.19
C TYR A 198 4.11 0.00 18.15
N GLY A 199 5.20 0.76 18.20
CA GLY A 199 5.28 1.97 19.04
C GLY A 199 4.37 3.10 18.57
N SER A 200 4.11 3.20 17.26
CA SER A 200 3.17 4.19 16.71
C SER A 200 1.70 3.73 16.70
N ALA A 201 1.42 2.47 16.99
CA ALA A 201 0.06 1.94 16.97
C ALA A 201 -0.91 2.53 18.03
N PRO A 202 -0.50 2.82 19.29
CA PRO A 202 -1.40 3.39 20.27
C PRO A 202 -1.94 4.77 19.85
N ARG A 203 -3.25 5.00 20.07
CA ARG A 203 -3.90 6.28 19.73
C ARG A 203 -3.27 7.48 20.42
N LEU A 204 -2.83 7.31 21.66
CA LEU A 204 -2.13 8.35 22.44
C LEU A 204 -0.78 8.76 21.83
N VAL A 205 -0.20 7.96 20.96
CA VAL A 205 1.05 8.26 20.26
C VAL A 205 0.78 8.88 18.89
N HIS A 206 0.00 8.20 18.04
CA HIS A 206 -0.15 8.68 16.65
C HIS A 206 -1.09 9.89 16.51
N GLN A 207 -2.11 10.03 17.36
CA GLN A 207 -3.02 11.19 17.23
C GLN A 207 -2.35 12.54 17.53
N PRO A 208 -1.60 12.73 18.65
CA PRO A 208 -0.84 13.96 18.87
C PRO A 208 0.21 14.21 17.80
N HIS A 209 0.89 13.14 17.32
CA HIS A 209 1.85 13.24 16.23
C HIS A 209 1.19 13.80 14.96
N PHE A 210 0.04 13.25 14.52
CA PHE A 210 -0.68 13.77 13.36
C PHE A 210 -1.25 15.17 13.58
N ALA A 211 -1.60 15.53 14.83
CA ALA A 211 -2.04 16.87 15.13
C ALA A 211 -0.91 17.88 14.92
N ALA A 212 0.26 17.62 15.50
CA ALA A 212 1.45 18.46 15.34
C ALA A 212 1.90 18.53 13.87
N THR A 213 2.00 17.39 13.20
CA THR A 213 2.35 17.33 11.77
C THR A 213 1.37 18.14 10.93
N SER A 214 0.04 17.99 11.18
CA SER A 214 -0.98 18.76 10.47
C SER A 214 -0.79 20.26 10.61
N THR A 215 -0.40 20.75 11.80
CA THR A 215 -0.16 22.17 12.02
C THR A 215 1.03 22.67 11.21
N LEU A 216 2.13 21.89 11.19
CA LEU A 216 3.37 22.27 10.52
C LEU A 216 3.26 22.32 8.99
N ILE A 217 2.51 21.38 8.39
CA ILE A 217 2.45 21.23 6.92
C ILE A 217 1.07 21.50 6.32
N ALA A 218 0.13 22.05 7.11
CA ALA A 218 -1.26 22.28 6.67
C ALA A 218 -1.35 23.08 5.37
N ARG A 219 -0.54 24.15 5.24
CA ARG A 219 -0.55 25.02 4.07
C ARG A 219 -0.13 24.29 2.80
N GLU A 220 0.97 23.55 2.89
CA GLU A 220 1.53 22.87 1.70
C GLU A 220 0.64 21.69 1.27
N VAL A 221 0.16 20.89 2.23
CA VAL A 221 -0.78 19.81 1.95
C VAL A 221 -2.11 20.36 1.40
N ALA A 222 -2.62 21.48 1.94
CA ALA A 222 -3.83 22.12 1.41
C ALA A 222 -3.65 22.57 -0.04
N LYS A 223 -2.51 23.20 -0.37
CA LYS A 223 -2.18 23.57 -1.76
C LYS A 223 -2.11 22.33 -2.66
N GLY A 224 -1.43 21.27 -2.22
CA GLY A 224 -1.32 20.00 -2.95
C GLY A 224 -2.68 19.38 -3.25
N LEU A 225 -3.57 19.31 -2.27
CA LEU A 225 -4.93 18.78 -2.45
C LEU A 225 -5.76 19.65 -3.38
N MET A 226 -5.75 20.97 -3.17
CA MET A 226 -6.60 21.91 -3.93
C MET A 226 -6.09 22.16 -5.35
N LYS A 227 -4.84 21.87 -5.67
CA LYS A 227 -4.29 21.90 -7.03
C LYS A 227 -5.14 21.07 -8.01
N TYR A 228 -5.67 19.94 -7.54
CA TYR A 228 -6.47 19.02 -8.35
C TYR A 228 -7.97 19.34 -8.32
N GLN A 229 -8.44 20.17 -7.37
CA GLN A 229 -9.87 20.48 -7.16
C GLN A 229 -10.73 19.19 -7.13
N PRO A 230 -10.43 18.21 -6.25
CA PRO A 230 -11.04 16.89 -6.30
C PRO A 230 -12.50 16.94 -5.81
N ASP A 231 -13.36 16.18 -6.50
CA ASP A 231 -14.70 15.83 -6.03
C ASP A 231 -14.63 14.59 -5.10
N ILE A 232 -13.67 13.68 -5.40
CA ILE A 232 -13.40 12.47 -4.62
C ILE A 232 -11.92 12.43 -4.26
N ILE A 233 -11.62 12.08 -3.00
CA ILE A 233 -10.27 11.73 -2.55
C ILE A 233 -10.29 10.28 -2.07
N ILE A 234 -9.38 9.47 -2.60
CA ILE A 234 -9.19 8.06 -2.25
C ILE A 234 -7.82 7.90 -1.61
N SER A 235 -7.76 7.50 -0.35
CA SER A 235 -6.49 7.16 0.28
C SER A 235 -6.24 5.65 0.18
N VAL A 236 -5.11 5.27 -0.41
CA VAL A 236 -4.64 3.88 -0.48
C VAL A 236 -3.39 3.66 0.40
N HIS A 237 -3.14 4.53 1.38
CA HIS A 237 -1.96 4.46 2.26
C HIS A 237 -2.30 4.85 3.70
N PRO A 238 -1.77 4.16 4.75
CA PRO A 238 -2.16 4.36 6.15
C PRO A 238 -1.87 5.75 6.72
N LEU A 239 -0.97 6.52 6.11
CA LEU A 239 -0.60 7.85 6.58
C LEU A 239 -1.28 9.00 5.80
N MET A 240 -2.21 8.68 4.89
CA MET A 240 -2.83 9.67 3.98
C MET A 240 -4.24 10.11 4.40
N GLN A 241 -4.77 9.67 5.57
CA GLN A 241 -6.10 10.05 6.04
C GLN A 241 -6.06 11.22 7.03
N HIS A 242 -5.21 11.10 8.06
CA HIS A 242 -5.30 11.95 9.25
C HIS A 242 -5.06 13.44 8.95
N VAL A 243 -3.99 13.76 8.24
CA VAL A 243 -3.62 15.15 7.92
C VAL A 243 -4.60 15.76 6.91
N PRO A 244 -4.90 15.12 5.75
CA PRO A 244 -5.88 15.64 4.81
C PRO A 244 -7.26 15.86 5.41
N LEU A 245 -7.79 14.91 6.18
CA LEU A 245 -9.12 15.04 6.81
C LEU A 245 -9.20 16.19 7.82
N ARG A 246 -8.14 16.43 8.60
CA ARG A 246 -8.09 17.60 9.51
C ARG A 246 -8.13 18.92 8.71
N ILE A 247 -7.38 19.00 7.62
CA ILE A 247 -7.34 20.18 6.75
C ILE A 247 -8.70 20.42 6.09
N LEU A 248 -9.30 19.38 5.50
CA LEU A 248 -10.61 19.46 4.85
C LEU A 248 -11.71 19.86 5.86
N ARG A 249 -11.65 19.32 7.08
CA ARG A 249 -12.56 19.70 8.16
C ARG A 249 -12.41 21.18 8.53
N ALA A 250 -11.17 21.65 8.74
CA ALA A 250 -10.88 23.03 9.09
C ALA A 250 -11.31 24.03 8.00
N LYS A 251 -11.32 23.59 6.73
CA LYS A 251 -11.77 24.39 5.59
C LYS A 251 -13.28 24.24 5.27
N GLY A 252 -14.03 23.45 6.04
CA GLY A 252 -15.44 23.19 5.77
C GLY A 252 -15.73 22.35 4.52
N LEU A 253 -14.70 21.71 3.93
CA LEU A 253 -14.78 21.00 2.65
C LEU A 253 -15.28 19.55 2.74
N LEU A 254 -15.38 18.97 3.95
CA LEU A 254 -15.85 17.59 4.12
C LEU A 254 -17.29 17.34 3.62
N LYS A 255 -18.11 18.38 3.56
CA LYS A 255 -19.46 18.28 3.01
C LYS A 255 -19.46 18.24 1.47
N LYS A 256 -18.42 18.81 0.82
CA LYS A 256 -18.31 18.94 -0.64
C LYS A 256 -17.49 17.80 -1.26
N ILE A 257 -16.45 17.34 -0.59
CA ILE A 257 -15.50 16.32 -1.09
C ILE A 257 -15.83 14.96 -0.46
N ILE A 258 -15.96 13.92 -1.28
CA ILE A 258 -16.05 12.54 -0.81
C ILE A 258 -14.64 12.08 -0.43
N PHE A 259 -14.41 11.70 0.83
CA PHE A 259 -13.13 11.16 1.27
C PHE A 259 -13.29 9.70 1.66
N THR A 260 -12.55 8.81 0.99
CA THR A 260 -12.61 7.37 1.23
C THR A 260 -11.23 6.78 1.49
N THR A 261 -11.20 5.64 2.19
CA THR A 261 -10.01 4.85 2.42
C THR A 261 -10.18 3.48 1.78
N VAL A 262 -9.21 3.05 0.99
CA VAL A 262 -9.09 1.68 0.50
C VAL A 262 -7.91 1.04 1.21
N VAL A 263 -8.20 0.12 2.13
CA VAL A 263 -7.15 -0.59 2.90
C VAL A 263 -6.49 -1.62 2.01
N THR A 264 -5.18 -1.49 1.83
CA THR A 264 -4.38 -2.39 0.98
C THR A 264 -3.55 -3.41 1.75
N ASP A 265 -3.71 -3.48 3.08
CA ASP A 265 -3.17 -4.54 3.95
C ASP A 265 -4.23 -5.64 4.12
N LEU A 266 -3.89 -6.89 3.78
CA LEU A 266 -4.86 -8.00 3.64
C LEU A 266 -5.47 -8.47 4.96
N SER A 267 -4.68 -8.55 6.04
CA SER A 267 -5.12 -9.11 7.33
C SER A 267 -4.67 -8.30 8.54
N THR A 268 -3.36 -8.09 8.70
CA THR A 268 -2.82 -7.17 9.71
C THR A 268 -2.69 -5.78 9.13
N CYS A 269 -3.38 -4.82 9.72
CA CYS A 269 -3.30 -3.43 9.29
C CYS A 269 -3.00 -2.51 10.48
N HIS A 270 -2.24 -1.45 10.24
CA HIS A 270 -1.93 -0.46 11.26
C HIS A 270 -3.18 0.36 11.60
N PRO A 271 -3.40 0.77 12.89
CA PRO A 271 -4.57 1.57 13.28
C PRO A 271 -4.72 2.89 12.54
N THR A 272 -3.64 3.44 11.99
CA THR A 272 -3.66 4.67 11.18
C THR A 272 -4.40 4.56 9.85
N TRP A 273 -4.79 3.37 9.44
CA TRP A 273 -5.71 3.16 8.31
C TRP A 273 -7.11 3.72 8.56
N PHE A 274 -7.52 3.87 9.83
CA PHE A 274 -8.91 4.15 10.17
C PHE A 274 -9.08 5.57 10.71
N HIS A 275 -10.01 6.30 10.12
CA HIS A 275 -10.40 7.63 10.58
C HIS A 275 -11.92 7.81 10.47
N ARG A 276 -12.58 8.29 11.55
CA ARG A 276 -14.04 8.37 11.64
C ARG A 276 -14.71 9.31 10.64
N LEU A 277 -13.97 10.26 10.09
CA LEU A 277 -14.49 11.26 9.14
C LEU A 277 -14.49 10.79 7.67
N VAL A 278 -14.08 9.57 7.38
CA VAL A 278 -14.17 9.04 6.01
C VAL A 278 -15.62 8.76 5.63
N THR A 279 -15.98 8.99 4.39
CA THR A 279 -17.32 8.64 3.86
C THR A 279 -17.46 7.13 3.76
N ARG A 280 -16.43 6.43 3.25
CA ARG A 280 -16.36 4.97 3.12
C ARG A 280 -14.97 4.46 3.48
N CYS A 281 -14.90 3.23 3.97
CA CYS A 281 -13.69 2.46 4.20
C CYS A 281 -13.86 1.09 3.53
N TYR A 282 -13.14 0.85 2.46
CA TYR A 282 -13.12 -0.42 1.74
C TYR A 282 -12.08 -1.32 2.37
N CYS A 283 -12.52 -2.46 2.87
CA CYS A 283 -11.70 -3.45 3.55
C CYS A 283 -11.48 -4.67 2.66
N PRO A 284 -10.26 -5.24 2.64
CA PRO A 284 -9.97 -6.42 1.83
C PRO A 284 -10.51 -7.71 2.44
N SER A 285 -10.71 -7.74 3.75
CA SER A 285 -11.16 -8.93 4.49
C SER A 285 -12.06 -8.57 5.67
N THR A 286 -12.76 -9.58 6.19
CA THR A 286 -13.58 -9.45 7.40
C THR A 286 -12.76 -9.12 8.65
N GLU A 287 -11.51 -9.60 8.72
CA GLU A 287 -10.56 -9.28 9.80
C GLU A 287 -10.24 -7.78 9.84
N VAL A 288 -10.01 -7.19 8.67
CA VAL A 288 -9.77 -5.74 8.55
C VAL A 288 -11.03 -4.94 8.87
N ALA A 289 -12.21 -5.42 8.44
CA ALA A 289 -13.49 -4.79 8.79
C ALA A 289 -13.74 -4.79 10.32
N LYS A 290 -13.44 -5.90 11.02
CA LYS A 290 -13.50 -5.97 12.49
C LYS A 290 -12.58 -4.95 13.16
N ARG A 291 -11.38 -4.71 12.58
CA ARG A 291 -10.43 -3.68 13.05
C ARG A 291 -10.98 -2.27 12.83
N ALA A 292 -11.61 -2.02 11.67
CA ALA A 292 -12.26 -0.75 11.37
C ALA A 292 -13.38 -0.41 12.38
N LEU A 293 -14.22 -1.39 12.71
CA LEU A 293 -15.26 -1.24 13.76
C LEU A 293 -14.64 -0.92 15.12
N LYS A 294 -13.60 -1.65 15.55
CA LYS A 294 -12.86 -1.38 16.80
C LYS A 294 -12.20 0.00 16.79
N ALA A 295 -11.82 0.51 15.64
CA ALA A 295 -11.27 1.85 15.47
C ALA A 295 -12.35 2.94 15.54
N GLY A 296 -13.63 2.56 15.55
CA GLY A 296 -14.78 3.45 15.74
C GLY A 296 -15.41 3.95 14.45
N LEU A 297 -15.24 3.24 13.34
CA LEU A 297 -16.03 3.45 12.13
C LEU A 297 -17.42 2.83 12.33
N GLN A 298 -18.42 3.44 11.71
CA GLN A 298 -19.78 2.90 11.72
C GLN A 298 -19.91 1.76 10.69
N PRO A 299 -20.78 0.76 10.91
CA PRO A 299 -21.01 -0.31 9.93
C PRO A 299 -21.39 0.20 8.54
N SER A 300 -22.14 1.29 8.44
CA SER A 300 -22.53 1.94 7.19
C SER A 300 -21.34 2.49 6.39
N GLN A 301 -20.22 2.80 7.04
CA GLN A 301 -19.02 3.29 6.39
C GLN A 301 -18.14 2.15 5.82
N ILE A 302 -18.37 0.89 6.23
CA ILE A 302 -17.47 -0.23 5.93
C ILE A 302 -18.05 -1.08 4.81
N LYS A 303 -17.23 -1.33 3.79
CA LYS A 303 -17.50 -2.28 2.70
C LYS A 303 -16.39 -3.30 2.62
N VAL A 304 -16.72 -4.58 2.46
CA VAL A 304 -15.74 -5.68 2.32
C VAL A 304 -15.82 -6.19 0.90
N TYR A 305 -14.91 -5.75 0.03
CA TYR A 305 -14.92 -6.09 -1.39
C TYR A 305 -13.70 -6.89 -1.85
N GLY A 306 -12.64 -6.93 -1.06
CA GLY A 306 -11.35 -7.49 -1.45
C GLY A 306 -10.31 -6.41 -1.72
N LEU A 307 -9.09 -6.84 -2.09
CA LEU A 307 -8.03 -5.93 -2.51
C LEU A 307 -8.23 -5.47 -3.96
N PRO A 308 -8.03 -4.18 -4.27
CA PRO A 308 -8.06 -3.72 -5.66
C PRO A 308 -6.85 -4.26 -6.41
N VAL A 309 -7.11 -5.13 -7.36
CA VAL A 309 -6.13 -5.72 -8.29
C VAL A 309 -6.38 -5.15 -9.69
N ARG A 310 -5.32 -5.07 -10.49
CA ARG A 310 -5.42 -4.51 -11.85
C ARG A 310 -6.49 -5.22 -12.69
N PRO A 311 -7.29 -4.49 -13.47
CA PRO A 311 -8.33 -5.07 -14.33
C PRO A 311 -7.85 -6.16 -15.28
N SER A 312 -6.55 -6.16 -15.66
CA SER A 312 -5.95 -7.20 -16.49
C SER A 312 -5.98 -8.60 -15.85
N PHE A 313 -6.06 -8.71 -14.52
CA PHE A 313 -6.23 -9.99 -13.83
C PHE A 313 -7.65 -10.55 -13.91
N VAL A 314 -8.64 -9.73 -14.22
CA VAL A 314 -10.05 -10.15 -14.35
C VAL A 314 -10.34 -10.68 -15.77
N LYS A 315 -9.56 -10.25 -16.74
CA LYS A 315 -9.72 -10.71 -18.13
C LYS A 315 -9.47 -12.22 -18.26
N PRO A 316 -10.16 -12.90 -19.20
CA PRO A 316 -9.90 -14.30 -19.50
C PRO A 316 -8.40 -14.54 -19.72
N ILE A 317 -7.90 -15.63 -19.16
CA ILE A 317 -6.50 -16.02 -19.31
C ILE A 317 -6.33 -16.66 -20.68
N ARG A 318 -5.28 -16.29 -21.40
CA ARG A 318 -4.82 -16.99 -22.59
C ARG A 318 -4.41 -18.43 -22.22
N PRO A 319 -4.48 -19.40 -23.15
CA PRO A 319 -4.01 -20.75 -22.90
C PRO A 319 -2.58 -20.78 -22.34
N LYS A 320 -2.36 -21.63 -21.34
CA LYS A 320 -1.07 -21.72 -20.62
C LYS A 320 0.08 -22.04 -21.58
N VAL A 321 -0.14 -22.89 -22.55
CA VAL A 321 0.82 -23.27 -23.61
C VAL A 321 1.28 -22.04 -24.40
N GLU A 322 0.37 -21.16 -24.79
CA GLU A 322 0.72 -19.93 -25.52
C GLU A 322 1.54 -18.97 -24.63
N LEU A 323 1.12 -18.79 -23.37
CA LEU A 323 1.84 -17.94 -22.43
C LEU A 323 3.25 -18.44 -22.16
N ARG A 324 3.44 -19.75 -22.03
CA ARG A 324 4.75 -20.38 -21.87
C ARG A 324 5.63 -20.13 -23.09
N ARG A 325 5.10 -20.35 -24.29
CA ARG A 325 5.81 -20.08 -25.55
C ARG A 325 6.27 -18.63 -25.65
N ASP A 326 5.40 -17.67 -25.37
CA ASP A 326 5.74 -16.23 -25.38
C ASP A 326 6.81 -15.85 -24.34
N LEU A 327 6.86 -16.55 -23.24
CA LEU A 327 7.82 -16.35 -22.17
C LEU A 327 9.15 -17.11 -22.40
N GLY A 328 9.24 -17.97 -23.43
CA GLY A 328 10.39 -18.82 -23.74
C GLY A 328 10.53 -20.01 -22.79
N MET A 329 9.40 -20.49 -22.27
CA MET A 329 9.31 -21.64 -21.36
C MET A 329 8.95 -22.89 -22.12
N ASP A 330 9.22 -24.06 -21.54
CA ASP A 330 8.72 -25.35 -22.04
C ASP A 330 7.19 -25.39 -21.91
N GLU A 331 6.52 -25.89 -22.96
CA GLU A 331 5.06 -25.86 -23.06
C GLU A 331 4.38 -26.89 -22.11
N ASP A 332 5.05 -28.02 -21.85
CA ASP A 332 4.48 -29.19 -21.16
C ASP A 332 4.93 -29.29 -19.70
N LEU A 333 6.16 -28.86 -19.35
CA LEU A 333 6.70 -28.97 -18.02
C LEU A 333 5.94 -28.09 -17.00
N PRO A 334 5.56 -28.61 -15.82
CA PRO A 334 4.98 -27.78 -14.77
C PRO A 334 5.96 -26.67 -14.32
N ALA A 335 5.42 -25.50 -14.04
CA ALA A 335 6.22 -24.30 -13.85
C ALA A 335 6.00 -23.64 -12.48
N VAL A 336 7.10 -23.27 -11.80
CA VAL A 336 7.06 -22.46 -10.57
C VAL A 336 7.48 -21.04 -10.85
N LEU A 337 6.67 -20.07 -10.40
CA LEU A 337 7.00 -18.65 -10.40
C LEU A 337 7.73 -18.28 -9.10
N LEU A 338 8.95 -17.78 -9.20
CA LEU A 338 9.73 -17.28 -8.06
C LEU A 338 9.91 -15.77 -8.15
N MET A 339 9.44 -15.01 -7.14
CA MET A 339 9.55 -13.56 -7.13
C MET A 339 9.70 -12.96 -5.73
N GLY A 340 10.44 -11.83 -5.63
CA GLY A 340 10.63 -11.06 -4.39
C GLY A 340 9.97 -9.68 -4.41
N GLY A 341 8.84 -9.53 -5.12
CA GLY A 341 8.19 -8.25 -5.34
C GLY A 341 8.98 -7.33 -6.28
N GLY A 342 8.57 -6.06 -6.40
CA GLY A 342 9.16 -5.10 -7.36
C GLY A 342 10.65 -4.81 -7.17
N GLU A 343 11.17 -5.00 -5.96
CA GLU A 343 12.58 -4.76 -5.62
C GLU A 343 13.44 -6.05 -5.63
N GLY A 344 12.85 -7.22 -5.92
CA GLY A 344 13.56 -8.49 -5.93
C GLY A 344 14.16 -8.84 -4.57
N MET A 345 13.38 -8.69 -3.50
CA MET A 345 13.79 -8.93 -2.11
C MET A 345 13.68 -10.41 -1.73
N GLY A 346 14.42 -10.80 -0.68
CA GLY A 346 14.40 -12.15 -0.13
C GLY A 346 15.46 -13.08 -0.72
N PRO A 347 15.46 -14.37 -0.34
CA PRO A 347 16.49 -15.35 -0.70
C PRO A 347 16.26 -15.96 -2.10
N ILE A 348 16.01 -15.10 -3.13
CA ILE A 348 15.64 -15.56 -4.47
C ILE A 348 16.72 -16.49 -5.07
N GLU A 349 17.99 -16.10 -5.02
CA GLU A 349 19.07 -16.91 -5.59
C GLU A 349 19.20 -18.27 -4.91
N ALA A 350 19.19 -18.30 -3.57
CA ALA A 350 19.30 -19.56 -2.83
C ALA A 350 18.11 -20.48 -3.11
N THR A 351 16.90 -19.90 -3.22
CA THR A 351 15.69 -20.65 -3.55
C THR A 351 15.72 -21.16 -4.99
N ALA A 352 16.17 -20.34 -5.95
CA ALA A 352 16.29 -20.74 -7.35
C ALA A 352 17.27 -21.91 -7.52
N ARG A 353 18.44 -21.86 -6.86
CA ARG A 353 19.43 -22.95 -6.89
C ARG A 353 18.85 -24.25 -6.30
N ALA A 354 18.21 -24.15 -5.15
CA ALA A 354 17.57 -25.33 -4.52
C ALA A 354 16.47 -25.94 -5.40
N LEU A 355 15.68 -25.09 -6.09
CA LEU A 355 14.67 -25.54 -7.08
C LEU A 355 15.34 -26.23 -8.27
N GLY A 356 16.40 -25.62 -8.84
CA GLY A 356 17.13 -26.20 -9.95
C GLY A 356 17.67 -27.60 -9.66
N ASP A 357 18.15 -27.80 -8.44
CA ASP A 357 18.60 -29.13 -7.99
C ASP A 357 17.44 -30.12 -7.77
N SER A 358 16.31 -29.66 -7.19
CA SER A 358 15.20 -30.55 -6.79
C SER A 358 14.22 -30.85 -7.92
N LEU A 359 14.16 -30.04 -8.96
CA LEU A 359 13.30 -30.24 -10.13
C LEU A 359 13.99 -31.03 -11.26
N TYR A 360 15.19 -31.51 -11.04
CA TYR A 360 15.86 -32.50 -11.91
C TYR A 360 15.77 -33.87 -11.26
N SER A 361 15.23 -34.85 -11.99
CA SER A 361 15.14 -36.22 -11.53
C SER A 361 16.39 -36.98 -11.94
N GLU A 362 17.29 -37.27 -11.01
CA GLU A 362 18.48 -38.10 -11.27
C GLU A 362 18.10 -39.50 -11.74
N ASN A 363 16.94 -40.04 -11.31
CA ASN A 363 16.46 -41.37 -11.73
C ASN A 363 15.97 -41.43 -13.16
N LEU A 364 15.35 -40.32 -13.65
CA LEU A 364 14.82 -40.22 -15.00
C LEU A 364 15.83 -39.59 -15.97
N GLY A 365 16.83 -38.89 -15.44
CA GLY A 365 17.79 -38.14 -16.23
C GLY A 365 17.21 -36.90 -16.91
N GLU A 366 16.05 -36.41 -16.44
CA GLU A 366 15.29 -35.32 -17.07
C GLU A 366 14.66 -34.34 -16.05
N PRO A 367 14.34 -33.11 -16.48
CA PRO A 367 13.60 -32.15 -15.65
C PRO A 367 12.17 -32.62 -15.38
N ILE A 368 11.70 -32.50 -14.14
CA ILE A 368 10.30 -32.69 -13.71
C ILE A 368 9.54 -31.38 -13.56
N GLY A 369 10.16 -30.26 -13.85
CA GLY A 369 9.58 -28.93 -13.77
C GLY A 369 10.54 -27.85 -14.25
N GLN A 370 10.04 -26.63 -14.35
CA GLN A 370 10.76 -25.46 -14.82
C GLN A 370 10.53 -24.25 -13.91
N ILE A 371 11.38 -23.23 -14.04
CA ILE A 371 11.38 -22.08 -13.14
C ILE A 371 11.26 -20.78 -13.94
N LEU A 372 10.28 -19.93 -13.60
CA LEU A 372 10.23 -18.54 -14.03
C LEU A 372 10.63 -17.63 -12.86
N ILE A 373 11.71 -16.86 -13.01
CA ILE A 373 12.24 -15.99 -11.96
C ILE A 373 12.02 -14.53 -12.34
N ILE A 374 11.34 -13.78 -11.46
CA ILE A 374 11.15 -12.34 -11.62
C ILE A 374 11.99 -11.59 -10.59
N CYS A 375 13.06 -10.95 -11.06
CA CYS A 375 14.02 -10.20 -10.24
C CYS A 375 13.59 -8.74 -9.97
N GLY A 376 12.50 -8.26 -10.58
CA GLY A 376 12.07 -6.88 -10.45
C GLY A 376 13.16 -5.89 -10.89
N ARG A 377 13.38 -4.83 -10.08
CA ARG A 377 14.42 -3.82 -10.36
C ARG A 377 15.83 -4.26 -10.00
N ASN A 378 16.04 -5.46 -9.48
CA ASN A 378 17.35 -5.99 -9.06
C ASN A 378 18.14 -6.56 -10.25
N ARG A 379 18.71 -5.67 -11.08
CA ARG A 379 19.51 -6.05 -12.25
C ARG A 379 20.73 -6.91 -11.91
N LYS A 380 21.37 -6.68 -10.74
CA LYS A 380 22.53 -7.46 -10.31
C LYS A 380 22.15 -8.93 -10.06
N LEU A 381 20.99 -9.15 -9.45
CA LEU A 381 20.47 -10.50 -9.25
C LEU A 381 20.11 -11.16 -10.58
N ALA A 382 19.42 -10.45 -11.47
CA ALA A 382 19.04 -10.96 -12.78
C ALA A 382 20.27 -11.44 -13.58
N ASN A 383 21.29 -10.59 -13.72
CA ASN A 383 22.52 -10.93 -14.45
C ASN A 383 23.22 -12.16 -13.84
N ARG A 384 23.27 -12.26 -12.50
CA ARG A 384 23.91 -13.39 -11.82
C ARG A 384 23.13 -14.69 -12.03
N LEU A 385 21.80 -14.65 -12.03
CA LEU A 385 20.98 -15.84 -12.28
C LEU A 385 21.02 -16.28 -13.75
N GLN A 386 21.13 -15.34 -14.68
CA GLN A 386 21.28 -15.63 -16.10
C GLN A 386 22.63 -16.29 -16.46
N SER A 387 23.68 -16.08 -15.64
CA SER A 387 24.99 -16.68 -15.85
C SER A 387 25.16 -18.10 -15.27
N ILE A 388 24.13 -18.65 -14.63
CA ILE A 388 24.18 -19.99 -14.06
C ILE A 388 23.83 -21.02 -15.13
N ASP A 389 24.61 -22.09 -15.20
CA ASP A 389 24.27 -23.28 -15.96
C ASP A 389 23.27 -24.12 -15.16
N TRP A 390 22.03 -24.20 -15.63
CA TRP A 390 20.92 -24.84 -14.92
C TRP A 390 20.66 -26.26 -15.45
N LYS A 391 20.42 -27.21 -14.55
CA LYS A 391 20.00 -28.58 -14.93
C LYS A 391 18.56 -28.64 -15.46
N VAL A 392 17.75 -27.61 -15.22
CA VAL A 392 16.33 -27.52 -15.61
C VAL A 392 16.08 -26.24 -16.40
N PRO A 393 15.04 -26.13 -17.20
CA PRO A 393 14.69 -24.90 -17.89
C PRO A 393 14.42 -23.75 -16.89
N VAL A 394 15.15 -22.64 -17.04
CA VAL A 394 15.00 -21.46 -16.19
C VAL A 394 14.89 -20.21 -17.04
N GLN A 395 13.81 -19.45 -16.83
CA GLN A 395 13.64 -18.14 -17.43
C GLN A 395 13.85 -17.05 -16.38
N VAL A 396 14.78 -16.14 -16.62
CA VAL A 396 15.06 -15.02 -15.70
C VAL A 396 14.65 -13.70 -16.35
N LYS A 397 13.71 -13.01 -15.71
CA LYS A 397 13.21 -11.70 -16.15
C LYS A 397 13.48 -10.63 -15.10
N GLY A 398 13.67 -9.40 -15.55
CA GLY A 398 13.77 -8.22 -14.68
C GLY A 398 12.39 -7.75 -14.20
N PHE A 399 12.15 -6.45 -14.30
CA PHE A 399 10.83 -5.87 -14.01
C PHE A 399 9.86 -6.17 -15.15
N VAL A 400 8.71 -6.76 -14.82
CA VAL A 400 7.64 -7.10 -15.78
C VAL A 400 6.41 -6.24 -15.53
N THR A 401 5.73 -5.86 -16.59
CA THR A 401 4.48 -5.07 -16.55
C THR A 401 3.23 -5.95 -16.61
N LYS A 402 3.33 -7.11 -17.28
CA LYS A 402 2.24 -8.08 -17.46
C LYS A 402 2.41 -9.28 -16.53
N MET A 403 2.28 -9.04 -15.23
CA MET A 403 2.41 -10.09 -14.21
C MET A 403 1.31 -11.15 -14.33
N GLU A 404 0.13 -10.75 -14.81
CA GLU A 404 -1.01 -11.65 -15.08
C GLU A 404 -0.68 -12.74 -16.09
N GLU A 405 0.17 -12.46 -17.08
CA GLU A 405 0.64 -13.45 -18.05
C GLU A 405 1.68 -14.38 -17.42
N CYS A 406 2.63 -13.84 -16.65
CA CYS A 406 3.63 -14.64 -15.93
C CYS A 406 2.97 -15.60 -14.92
N MET A 407 1.98 -15.13 -14.17
CA MET A 407 1.21 -15.99 -13.25
C MET A 407 0.35 -16.99 -14.00
N GLY A 408 -0.21 -16.62 -15.16
CA GLY A 408 -1.00 -17.52 -16.01
C GLY A 408 -0.18 -18.67 -16.61
N ALA A 409 1.10 -18.47 -16.87
CA ALA A 409 2.02 -19.48 -17.40
C ALA A 409 2.47 -20.52 -16.36
N CYS A 410 2.41 -20.16 -15.07
CA CYS A 410 2.91 -20.98 -13.97
C CYS A 410 1.80 -21.77 -13.26
N ASP A 411 2.20 -22.76 -12.47
CA ASP A 411 1.31 -23.64 -11.73
C ASP A 411 1.31 -23.33 -10.23
N CYS A 412 2.39 -22.78 -9.68
CA CYS A 412 2.48 -22.27 -8.31
C CYS A 412 3.38 -21.06 -8.23
N ILE A 413 3.36 -20.38 -7.07
CA ILE A 413 4.15 -19.18 -6.82
C ILE A 413 4.91 -19.25 -5.50
N ILE A 414 6.16 -18.80 -5.51
CA ILE A 414 6.98 -18.57 -4.33
C ILE A 414 7.20 -17.05 -4.21
N THR A 415 6.76 -16.47 -3.10
CA THR A 415 6.86 -15.01 -2.90
C THR A 415 6.92 -14.65 -1.42
N LYS A 416 7.27 -13.38 -1.11
CA LYS A 416 7.06 -12.84 0.23
C LYS A 416 5.55 -12.60 0.48
N ALA A 417 5.16 -12.45 1.74
CA ALA A 417 3.76 -12.30 2.14
C ALA A 417 3.14 -10.91 1.79
N GLY A 418 3.44 -10.39 0.59
CA GLY A 418 2.88 -9.12 0.12
C GLY A 418 1.39 -9.25 -0.25
N PRO A 419 0.52 -8.37 0.26
CA PRO A 419 -0.93 -8.50 0.11
C PRO A 419 -1.39 -8.50 -1.35
N GLY A 420 -0.86 -7.61 -2.19
CA GLY A 420 -1.22 -7.53 -3.61
C GLY A 420 -0.88 -8.79 -4.38
N THR A 421 0.34 -9.32 -4.19
CA THR A 421 0.79 -10.55 -4.86
C THR A 421 -0.03 -11.77 -4.43
N ILE A 422 -0.41 -11.84 -3.14
CA ILE A 422 -1.29 -12.91 -2.62
C ILE A 422 -2.66 -12.83 -3.32
N ALA A 423 -3.26 -11.64 -3.40
CA ALA A 423 -4.55 -11.46 -4.06
C ALA A 423 -4.49 -11.79 -5.56
N GLU A 424 -3.44 -11.36 -6.26
CA GLU A 424 -3.19 -11.68 -7.67
C GLU A 424 -3.04 -13.20 -7.89
N ALA A 425 -2.27 -13.87 -7.02
CA ALA A 425 -2.08 -15.32 -7.07
C ALA A 425 -3.38 -16.10 -6.81
N MET A 426 -4.19 -15.65 -5.85
CA MET A 426 -5.50 -16.25 -5.57
C MET A 426 -6.46 -16.13 -6.76
N ILE A 427 -6.50 -14.98 -7.43
CA ILE A 427 -7.32 -14.78 -8.65
C ILE A 427 -6.88 -15.75 -9.76
N ARG A 428 -5.60 -16.07 -9.85
CA ARG A 428 -5.05 -17.04 -10.81
C ARG A 428 -5.12 -18.49 -10.33
N GLY A 429 -5.63 -18.74 -9.12
CA GLY A 429 -5.72 -20.08 -8.54
C GLY A 429 -4.36 -20.73 -8.28
N LEU A 430 -3.32 -19.93 -8.05
CA LEU A 430 -1.98 -20.46 -7.79
C LEU A 430 -1.82 -20.86 -6.33
N PRO A 431 -1.43 -22.10 -6.00
CA PRO A 431 -0.89 -22.46 -4.70
C PRO A 431 0.31 -21.59 -4.33
N ILE A 432 0.35 -21.08 -3.09
CA ILE A 432 1.28 -20.05 -2.67
C ILE A 432 2.29 -20.60 -1.67
N ILE A 433 3.58 -20.48 -1.94
CA ILE A 433 4.61 -20.67 -0.92
C ILE A 433 5.12 -19.29 -0.49
N LEU A 434 4.85 -18.94 0.77
CA LEU A 434 5.39 -17.74 1.36
C LEU A 434 6.77 -18.02 1.93
N ASN A 435 7.78 -17.24 1.50
CA ASN A 435 9.18 -17.44 1.91
C ASN A 435 9.70 -16.36 2.87
N ASP A 436 9.03 -15.23 2.99
CA ASP A 436 9.37 -14.14 3.90
C ASP A 436 8.19 -13.19 4.12
N TYR A 437 8.32 -12.26 5.07
CA TYR A 437 7.34 -11.21 5.35
C TYR A 437 7.97 -9.99 6.02
N ILE A 438 7.39 -8.82 5.82
CA ILE A 438 7.74 -7.61 6.56
C ILE A 438 7.12 -7.70 7.95
N ALA A 439 7.97 -7.67 8.99
CA ALA A 439 7.55 -7.81 10.38
C ALA A 439 6.51 -6.74 10.77
N GLY A 440 5.44 -7.15 11.44
CA GLY A 440 4.32 -6.29 11.85
C GLY A 440 3.30 -6.06 10.73
N GLN A 441 3.71 -5.65 9.55
CA GLN A 441 2.83 -5.29 8.45
C GLN A 441 2.26 -6.50 7.70
N GLU A 442 3.12 -7.49 7.38
CA GLU A 442 2.74 -8.64 6.56
C GLU A 442 2.60 -9.94 7.35
N VAL A 443 2.91 -9.93 8.67
CA VAL A 443 2.94 -11.15 9.49
C VAL A 443 1.63 -11.92 9.51
N GLY A 444 0.48 -11.24 9.48
CA GLY A 444 -0.83 -11.89 9.50
C GLY A 444 -1.25 -12.45 8.14
N ASN A 445 -0.53 -12.14 7.07
CA ASN A 445 -0.79 -12.71 5.76
C ASN A 445 -0.31 -14.16 5.66
N VAL A 446 0.65 -14.57 6.52
CA VAL A 446 1.12 -15.95 6.58
C VAL A 446 0.00 -16.89 7.06
N PRO A 447 -0.58 -16.73 8.27
CA PRO A 447 -1.72 -17.55 8.67
C PRO A 447 -2.91 -17.40 7.72
N PHE A 448 -3.16 -16.23 7.14
CA PHE A 448 -4.23 -16.05 6.16
C PHE A 448 -4.11 -17.02 4.97
N VAL A 449 -2.91 -17.23 4.43
CA VAL A 449 -2.67 -18.17 3.33
C VAL A 449 -2.70 -19.63 3.80
N VAL A 450 -2.03 -19.91 4.93
CA VAL A 450 -1.81 -21.28 5.42
C VAL A 450 -3.08 -21.87 6.02
N ASP A 451 -3.76 -21.14 6.91
CA ASP A 451 -4.94 -21.63 7.63
C ASP A 451 -6.17 -21.79 6.70
N ASN A 452 -6.21 -21.03 5.60
CA ASN A 452 -7.22 -21.22 4.57
C ASN A 452 -6.84 -22.30 3.53
N GLY A 453 -5.73 -22.99 3.71
CA GLY A 453 -5.28 -24.06 2.83
C GLY A 453 -4.97 -23.61 1.39
N CYS A 454 -4.50 -22.36 1.22
CA CYS A 454 -4.13 -21.82 -0.09
C CYS A 454 -2.64 -22.00 -0.39
N GLY A 455 -1.85 -22.47 0.58
CA GLY A 455 -0.42 -22.61 0.43
C GLY A 455 0.32 -22.96 1.70
N LYS A 456 1.64 -22.80 1.67
CA LYS A 456 2.57 -23.13 2.77
C LYS A 456 3.49 -21.96 3.08
N PHE A 457 4.15 -22.04 4.24
CA PHE A 457 5.19 -21.09 4.64
C PHE A 457 6.46 -21.82 4.99
N SER A 458 7.58 -21.43 4.39
CA SER A 458 8.91 -21.84 4.79
C SER A 458 9.96 -20.79 4.43
N LYS A 459 10.92 -20.57 5.31
CA LYS A 459 12.11 -19.73 5.06
C LYS A 459 13.30 -20.53 4.54
N SER A 460 13.21 -21.86 4.50
CA SER A 460 14.28 -22.72 4.03
C SER A 460 14.19 -22.95 2.52
N PRO A 461 15.20 -22.49 1.72
CA PRO A 461 15.22 -22.76 0.29
C PRO A 461 15.11 -24.25 -0.07
N LYS A 462 15.77 -25.11 0.70
CA LYS A 462 15.72 -26.57 0.47
C LYS A 462 14.33 -27.16 0.74
N GLU A 463 13.66 -26.71 1.81
CA GLU A 463 12.30 -27.16 2.13
C GLU A 463 11.30 -26.66 1.07
N ILE A 464 11.43 -25.41 0.64
CA ILE A 464 10.60 -24.85 -0.45
C ILE A 464 10.76 -25.69 -1.73
N ALA A 465 11.97 -25.99 -2.13
CA ALA A 465 12.25 -26.80 -3.31
C ALA A 465 11.67 -28.22 -3.21
N LYS A 466 11.79 -28.85 -2.02
CA LYS A 466 11.17 -30.16 -1.75
C LYS A 466 9.65 -30.09 -1.87
N ILE A 467 8.99 -29.06 -1.32
CA ILE A 467 7.54 -28.87 -1.41
C ILE A 467 7.12 -28.78 -2.88
N VAL A 468 7.82 -28.00 -3.71
CA VAL A 468 7.50 -27.85 -5.13
C VAL A 468 7.66 -29.18 -5.88
N ALA A 469 8.77 -29.89 -5.65
CA ALA A 469 8.99 -31.20 -6.27
C ALA A 469 7.90 -32.24 -5.87
N GLU A 470 7.48 -32.22 -4.60
CA GLU A 470 6.37 -33.05 -4.13
C GLU A 470 5.02 -32.68 -4.81
N TRP A 471 4.76 -31.39 -5.02
CA TRP A 471 3.56 -30.90 -5.69
C TRP A 471 3.50 -31.25 -7.18
N PHE A 472 4.63 -31.22 -7.86
CA PHE A 472 4.74 -31.61 -9.26
C PHE A 472 4.77 -33.13 -9.47
N GLY A 473 4.79 -33.90 -8.38
CA GLY A 473 4.81 -35.36 -8.38
C GLY A 473 3.75 -35.96 -7.43
N PRO A 474 4.17 -36.62 -6.32
CA PRO A 474 3.29 -37.49 -5.53
C PRO A 474 2.16 -36.77 -4.77
N LYS A 475 2.25 -35.44 -4.56
CA LYS A 475 1.23 -34.66 -3.82
C LYS A 475 0.37 -33.77 -4.73
N SER A 476 0.10 -34.21 -5.95
CA SER A 476 -0.71 -33.46 -6.91
C SER A 476 -2.15 -33.17 -6.43
N ASP A 477 -2.74 -34.02 -5.59
CA ASP A 477 -4.08 -33.81 -5.05
C ASP A 477 -4.11 -32.69 -3.99
N GLU A 478 -3.11 -32.65 -3.08
CA GLU A 478 -2.94 -31.52 -2.15
C GLU A 478 -2.78 -30.21 -2.91
N PHE A 479 -1.97 -30.22 -3.94
CA PHE A 479 -1.72 -29.09 -4.83
C PHE A 479 -3.00 -28.56 -5.49
N ARG A 480 -3.84 -29.45 -6.06
CA ARG A 480 -5.13 -29.08 -6.66
C ARG A 480 -6.10 -28.52 -5.62
N ALA A 481 -6.15 -29.10 -4.42
CA ALA A 481 -6.99 -28.58 -3.33
C ALA A 481 -6.59 -27.16 -2.94
N MET A 482 -5.30 -26.84 -2.85
CA MET A 482 -4.82 -25.48 -2.58
C MET A 482 -5.21 -24.49 -3.68
N SER A 483 -5.13 -24.89 -4.94
CA SER A 483 -5.58 -24.07 -6.08
C SER A 483 -7.07 -23.75 -5.98
N GLN A 484 -7.91 -24.73 -5.69
CA GLN A 484 -9.35 -24.53 -5.50
C GLN A 484 -9.66 -23.62 -4.32
N ASN A 485 -8.94 -23.75 -3.20
CA ASN A 485 -9.12 -22.90 -2.04
C ASN A 485 -8.71 -21.44 -2.35
N ALA A 486 -7.63 -21.24 -3.09
CA ALA A 486 -7.21 -19.91 -3.55
C ALA A 486 -8.30 -19.25 -4.40
N LEU A 487 -8.89 -19.97 -5.37
CA LEU A 487 -9.98 -19.46 -6.21
C LEU A 487 -11.24 -19.11 -5.40
N LYS A 488 -11.60 -19.91 -4.37
CA LYS A 488 -12.75 -19.63 -3.50
C LYS A 488 -12.61 -18.35 -2.70
N LEU A 489 -11.39 -17.96 -2.35
CA LEU A 489 -11.09 -16.75 -1.58
C LEU A 489 -10.74 -15.54 -2.47
N ALA A 490 -10.65 -15.74 -3.76
CA ALA A 490 -10.35 -14.68 -4.70
C ALA A 490 -11.50 -13.67 -4.83
N HIS A 491 -11.14 -12.39 -4.94
CA HIS A 491 -12.07 -11.29 -5.18
C HIS A 491 -11.69 -10.55 -6.48
N PRO A 492 -11.88 -11.15 -7.65
CA PRO A 492 -11.43 -10.55 -8.91
C PRO A 492 -12.15 -9.24 -9.24
N ASP A 493 -13.39 -9.08 -8.82
CA ASP A 493 -14.25 -7.93 -9.06
C ASP A 493 -14.11 -6.80 -8.02
N ALA A 494 -13.19 -6.94 -7.05
CA ALA A 494 -13.04 -6.00 -5.94
C ALA A 494 -12.83 -4.55 -6.41
N VAL A 495 -11.95 -4.32 -7.39
CA VAL A 495 -11.66 -2.98 -7.90
C VAL A 495 -12.87 -2.34 -8.57
N PHE A 496 -13.66 -3.11 -9.32
CA PHE A 496 -14.88 -2.64 -9.97
C PHE A 496 -15.97 -2.32 -8.96
N LYS A 497 -16.19 -3.18 -7.96
CA LYS A 497 -17.12 -2.88 -6.85
C LYS A 497 -16.76 -1.59 -6.11
N ILE A 498 -15.47 -1.32 -5.90
CA ILE A 498 -15.01 -0.08 -5.28
C ILE A 498 -15.38 1.13 -6.14
N VAL A 499 -15.08 1.12 -7.45
CA VAL A 499 -15.34 2.28 -8.31
C VAL A 499 -16.84 2.50 -8.54
N HIS A 500 -17.64 1.44 -8.62
CA HIS A 500 -19.10 1.54 -8.71
C HIS A 500 -19.73 2.12 -7.43
N ASP A 501 -19.32 1.67 -6.22
CA ASP A 501 -19.81 2.25 -4.96
C ASP A 501 -19.41 3.74 -4.84
N LEU A 502 -18.23 4.12 -5.36
CA LEU A 502 -17.79 5.52 -5.42
C LEU A 502 -18.64 6.35 -6.40
N HIS A 503 -18.96 5.79 -7.55
CA HIS A 503 -19.86 6.43 -8.53
C HIS A 503 -21.24 6.67 -7.94
N GLU A 504 -21.84 5.66 -7.29
CA GLU A 504 -23.12 5.81 -6.60
C GLU A 504 -23.08 6.89 -5.50
N LEU A 505 -22.01 6.97 -4.70
CA LEU A 505 -21.85 8.03 -3.70
C LEU A 505 -21.83 9.44 -4.33
N VAL A 506 -21.28 9.58 -5.55
CA VAL A 506 -21.31 10.86 -6.29
C VAL A 506 -22.73 11.17 -6.72
N ARG A 507 -23.42 10.19 -7.31
CA ARG A 507 -24.84 10.35 -7.75
C ARG A 507 -25.75 10.70 -6.60
N GLU A 508 -25.66 9.99 -5.46
CA GLU A 508 -26.42 10.29 -4.25
C GLU A 508 -26.23 11.74 -3.79
N ARG A 509 -24.99 12.26 -3.86
CA ARG A 509 -24.73 13.66 -3.48
C ARG A 509 -25.23 14.67 -4.48
N SER A 510 -25.24 14.37 -5.77
CA SER A 510 -25.77 15.25 -6.79
C SER A 510 -27.29 15.37 -6.73
N LEU A 511 -27.97 14.33 -6.23
CA LEU A 511 -29.44 14.30 -6.07
C LEU A 511 -29.96 15.04 -4.81
N VAL A 512 -29.09 15.30 -3.82
CA VAL A 512 -29.50 16.09 -2.65
C VAL A 512 -29.55 17.56 -3.04
N PRO A 513 -30.73 18.20 -3.10
CA PRO A 513 -30.84 19.62 -3.43
C PRO A 513 -29.97 20.43 -2.47
N GLN A 514 -29.09 21.26 -3.00
CA GLN A 514 -28.39 22.26 -2.22
C GLN A 514 -29.39 23.36 -1.87
N TYR A 515 -30.21 23.14 -0.86
CA TYR A 515 -30.96 24.24 -0.27
C TYR A 515 -29.93 25.21 0.29
N SER A 516 -29.63 26.27 -0.48
CA SER A 516 -28.92 27.42 0.02
C SER A 516 -29.84 28.04 1.08
N CYS A 517 -29.51 27.86 2.35
CA CYS A 517 -30.03 28.75 3.38
C CYS A 517 -29.43 30.14 3.11
N ALA A 518 -30.12 30.91 2.28
CA ALA A 518 -30.01 32.35 2.28
C ALA A 518 -30.73 32.78 3.59
N ALA A 519 -29.98 33.11 4.59
CA ALA A 519 -30.40 33.90 5.74
C ALA A 519 -29.20 34.75 6.20
#